data_0d7b3bc28869b30513acc325b4d4ca91
#
_entry.id   0d7b3bc28869b30513acc325b4d4ca91
#
_cell.length_a   1.000
_cell.length_b   1.000
_cell.length_c   1.000
_cell.angle_alpha   90.00
_cell.angle_beta   90.00
_cell.angle_gamma   90.00
#
_symmetry.space_group_name_H-M   'P 1'
#
loop_
_entity.id
_entity.type
_entity.pdbx_description
1 polymer ?
#
loop_
_entity_poly.entity_id
_entity_poly.type
_entity_poly.pdbx_seq_one_letter_code
_entity_poly.pdbx_strand_id
1 'polypeptide(L)'
;LFIGDLINKGPDSAAVWREYRRLGARAVVGNHERALIEMAAGRWNRGGLYKRMRKEFGDDFDALLADLKTWPYLIETPDYIAVHAGFRPDRPPSRTGEEDLCTLRTWRNKASADRAERPWFEDYTGDKLVVFGHWAALRGVVRPNVIGLDTGCVYGGLLTALELPSR
;
A
#
# COMPACT_ATOMS: atom_id res chain seq x y z
N LEU A 1 7.10 -8.37 -5.68
CA LEU A 1 6.02 -7.37 -5.62
C LEU A 1 6.01 -6.72 -4.25
N PHE A 2 6.01 -5.39 -4.18
CA PHE A 2 5.84 -4.61 -2.96
C PHE A 2 4.39 -4.16 -2.80
N ILE A 3 3.91 -4.13 -1.56
CA ILE A 3 2.51 -3.79 -1.24
C ILE A 3 2.35 -2.32 -0.82
N GLY A 4 3.12 -1.42 -1.44
CA GLY A 4 3.11 0.02 -1.16
C GLY A 4 3.86 0.44 0.09
N ASP A 5 3.84 1.75 0.37
CA ASP A 5 4.50 2.40 1.53
C ASP A 5 6.02 2.18 1.58
N LEU A 6 6.69 2.25 0.41
CA LEU A 6 8.14 2.16 0.32
C LEU A 6 8.84 3.42 0.79
N ILE A 7 8.14 4.55 0.82
CA ILE A 7 8.69 5.87 1.16
C ILE A 7 8.08 6.45 2.44
N ASN A 8 8.66 7.55 2.91
CA ASN A 8 8.20 8.39 4.03
C ASN A 8 8.52 7.86 5.43
N LYS A 9 8.40 6.60 5.69
CA LYS A 9 8.75 5.96 6.97
C LYS A 9 10.12 5.28 6.86
N GLY A 10 10.73 5.01 8.01
CA GLY A 10 12.06 4.42 8.05
C GLY A 10 13.19 5.45 7.83
N PRO A 11 14.44 4.99 7.86
CA PRO A 11 15.60 5.86 7.89
C PRO A 11 16.08 6.35 6.52
N ASP A 12 15.79 5.62 5.42
CA ASP A 12 16.32 5.91 4.08
C ASP A 12 15.37 5.41 2.98
N SER A 13 14.39 6.26 2.64
CA SER A 13 13.43 5.95 1.56
C SER A 13 14.10 5.92 0.18
N ALA A 14 15.15 6.73 0.01
CA ALA A 14 15.86 6.78 -1.26
C ALA A 14 16.62 5.48 -1.54
N ALA A 15 17.26 4.89 -0.52
CA ALA A 15 17.91 3.59 -0.66
C ALA A 15 16.89 2.48 -0.95
N VAL A 16 15.75 2.47 -0.27
CA VAL A 16 14.67 1.50 -0.51
C VAL A 16 14.16 1.59 -1.95
N TRP A 17 13.92 2.80 -2.46
CA TRP A 17 13.49 2.99 -3.84
C TRP A 17 14.55 2.58 -4.87
N ARG A 18 15.83 2.86 -4.63
CA ARG A 18 16.91 2.41 -5.52
C ARG A 18 17.01 0.88 -5.56
N GLU A 19 16.84 0.23 -4.41
CA GLU A 19 16.81 -1.23 -4.32
C GLU A 19 15.60 -1.82 -5.05
N TYR A 20 14.41 -1.23 -4.88
CA TYR A 20 13.20 -1.59 -5.64
C TYR A 20 13.49 -1.56 -7.16
N ARG A 21 14.13 -0.50 -7.66
CA ARG A 21 14.50 -0.37 -9.07
C ARG A 21 15.55 -1.39 -9.49
N ARG A 22 16.58 -1.60 -8.67
CA ARG A 22 17.64 -2.60 -8.94
C ARG A 22 17.08 -4.01 -9.10
N LEU A 23 16.05 -4.34 -8.33
CA LEU A 23 15.39 -5.65 -8.40
C LEU A 23 14.45 -5.79 -9.59
N GLY A 24 14.18 -4.74 -10.36
CA GLY A 24 13.15 -4.76 -11.39
C GLY A 24 11.78 -5.16 -10.84
N ALA A 25 11.51 -4.82 -9.58
CA ALA A 25 10.32 -5.24 -8.87
C ALA A 25 9.08 -4.51 -9.36
N ARG A 26 7.91 -5.00 -8.99
CA ARG A 26 6.62 -4.30 -9.15
C ARG A 26 6.15 -3.82 -7.79
N ALA A 27 5.30 -2.78 -7.77
CA ALA A 27 4.68 -2.29 -6.56
C ALA A 27 3.24 -1.86 -6.84
N VAL A 28 2.42 -1.80 -5.79
CA VAL A 28 1.16 -1.06 -5.79
C VAL A 28 1.34 0.25 -5.03
N VAL A 29 0.53 1.26 -5.36
CA VAL A 29 0.55 2.56 -4.67
C VAL A 29 0.01 2.41 -3.25
N GLY A 30 0.80 2.83 -2.25
CA GLY A 30 0.36 2.99 -0.88
C GLY A 30 -0.13 4.41 -0.58
N ASN A 31 -0.62 4.64 0.63
CA ASN A 31 -1.13 5.97 1.01
C ASN A 31 0.00 7.02 1.07
N HIS A 32 1.23 6.63 1.33
CA HIS A 32 2.37 7.55 1.32
C HIS A 32 2.77 7.96 -0.10
N GLU A 33 2.83 7.03 -1.04
CA GLU A 33 3.06 7.32 -2.45
C GLU A 33 1.93 8.17 -3.03
N ARG A 34 0.66 7.81 -2.78
CA ARG A 34 -0.50 8.59 -3.21
C ARG A 34 -0.43 10.03 -2.70
N ALA A 35 -0.13 10.23 -1.40
CA ALA A 35 0.01 11.56 -0.83
C ALA A 35 1.09 12.39 -1.55
N LEU A 36 2.23 11.79 -1.88
CA LEU A 36 3.31 12.49 -2.59
C LEU A 36 2.90 12.84 -4.02
N ILE A 37 2.23 11.94 -4.74
CA ILE A 37 1.69 12.18 -6.09
C ILE A 37 0.69 13.34 -6.07
N GLU A 38 -0.26 13.35 -5.14
CA GLU A 38 -1.29 14.40 -5.00
C GLU A 38 -0.69 15.78 -4.68
N MET A 39 0.31 15.80 -3.79
CA MET A 39 1.06 17.02 -3.45
C MET A 39 1.88 17.53 -4.64
N ALA A 40 2.52 16.65 -5.39
CA ALA A 40 3.31 17.02 -6.56
C ALA A 40 2.41 17.60 -7.67
N ALA A 41 1.22 17.04 -7.85
CA ALA A 41 0.22 17.52 -8.79
C ALA A 41 -0.50 18.82 -8.35
N GLY A 42 -0.22 19.32 -7.14
CA GLY A 42 -0.87 20.52 -6.60
C GLY A 42 -2.31 20.32 -6.14
N ARG A 43 -2.80 19.07 -6.10
CA ARG A 43 -4.15 18.76 -5.59
C ARG A 43 -4.21 18.76 -4.06
N TRP A 44 -3.08 18.46 -3.40
CA TRP A 44 -2.95 18.59 -1.96
C TRP A 44 -1.87 19.62 -1.61
N ASN A 45 -1.98 20.20 -0.41
CA ASN A 45 -0.98 21.16 0.08
C ASN A 45 0.39 20.46 0.23
N ARG A 46 1.44 21.08 -0.28
CA ARG A 46 2.84 20.62 -0.19
C ARG A 46 3.36 20.76 1.24
N GLY A 47 2.96 19.84 2.12
CA GLY A 47 3.34 19.81 3.53
C GLY A 47 4.72 19.19 3.79
N GLY A 48 4.93 18.76 5.04
CA GLY A 48 6.21 18.21 5.51
C GLY A 48 6.70 16.98 4.74
N LEU A 49 5.77 16.09 4.31
CA LEU A 49 6.10 14.92 3.48
C LEU A 49 6.79 15.33 2.18
N TYR A 50 6.19 16.25 1.41
CA TYR A 50 6.75 16.70 0.12
C TYR A 50 8.15 17.29 0.29
N LYS A 51 8.30 18.18 1.28
CA LYS A 51 9.60 18.83 1.55
C LYS A 51 10.67 17.83 1.98
N ARG A 52 10.30 16.86 2.82
CA ARG A 52 11.22 15.81 3.28
C ARG A 52 11.64 14.91 2.12
N MET A 53 10.72 14.41 1.32
CA MET A 53 11.03 13.54 0.18
C MET A 53 11.89 14.29 -0.86
N ARG A 54 11.55 15.54 -1.16
CA ARG A 54 12.38 16.36 -2.08
C ARG A 54 13.81 16.54 -1.57
N LYS A 55 13.99 16.74 -0.26
CA LYS A 55 15.32 16.85 0.36
C LYS A 55 16.08 15.52 0.35
N GLU A 56 15.38 14.42 0.68
CA GLU A 56 15.99 13.09 0.82
C GLU A 56 16.40 12.51 -0.55
N PHE A 57 15.59 12.70 -1.58
CA PHE A 57 15.85 12.20 -2.92
C PHE A 57 16.73 13.12 -3.77
N GLY A 58 16.83 14.43 -3.45
CA GLY A 58 17.65 15.37 -4.21
C GLY A 58 17.34 15.35 -5.69
N ASP A 59 18.36 15.06 -6.52
CA ASP A 59 18.23 14.99 -7.99
C ASP A 59 17.38 13.80 -8.48
N ASP A 60 17.24 12.75 -7.67
CA ASP A 60 16.39 11.59 -7.98
C ASP A 60 14.88 11.87 -7.79
N PHE A 61 14.49 13.01 -7.21
CA PHE A 61 13.10 13.27 -6.83
C PHE A 61 12.11 13.25 -7.99
N ASP A 62 12.48 13.82 -9.13
CA ASP A 62 11.61 13.84 -10.31
C ASP A 62 11.50 12.43 -10.94
N ALA A 63 12.59 11.65 -10.89
CA ALA A 63 12.59 10.25 -11.31
C ALA A 63 11.70 9.39 -10.38
N LEU A 64 11.74 9.62 -9.07
CA LEU A 64 10.81 9.00 -8.13
C LEU A 64 9.36 9.30 -8.51
N LEU A 65 9.00 10.58 -8.71
CA LEU A 65 7.64 10.98 -9.06
C LEU A 65 7.16 10.38 -10.38
N ALA A 66 8.04 10.28 -11.36
CA ALA A 66 7.74 9.63 -12.64
C ALA A 66 7.44 8.14 -12.44
N ASP A 67 8.25 7.47 -11.64
CA ASP A 67 8.12 6.05 -11.33
C ASP A 67 6.81 5.75 -10.57
N LEU A 68 6.55 6.48 -9.48
CA LEU A 68 5.33 6.31 -8.65
C LEU A 68 4.03 6.45 -9.46
N LYS A 69 4.01 7.33 -10.47
CA LYS A 69 2.83 7.53 -11.34
C LYS A 69 2.55 6.33 -12.25
N THR A 70 3.51 5.44 -12.44
CA THR A 70 3.35 4.22 -13.23
C THR A 70 2.80 3.05 -12.42
N TRP A 71 2.83 3.14 -11.09
CA TRP A 71 2.39 2.06 -10.24
C TRP A 71 0.87 1.94 -10.23
N PRO A 72 0.31 0.73 -10.36
CA PRO A 72 -1.11 0.53 -10.21
C PRO A 72 -1.54 0.62 -8.73
N TYR A 73 -2.78 0.98 -8.49
CA TYR A 73 -3.39 0.93 -7.14
C TYR A 73 -3.82 -0.49 -6.75
N LEU A 74 -4.01 -1.35 -7.75
CA LEU A 74 -4.45 -2.73 -7.59
C LEU A 74 -3.78 -3.59 -8.66
N ILE A 75 -3.33 -4.78 -8.28
CA ILE A 75 -2.92 -5.82 -9.22
C ILE A 75 -3.83 -7.01 -9.01
N GLU A 76 -4.56 -7.39 -10.06
CA GLU A 76 -5.41 -8.57 -10.05
C GLU A 76 -4.91 -9.58 -11.09
N THR A 77 -4.72 -10.81 -10.64
CA THR A 77 -4.33 -11.96 -11.47
C THR A 77 -5.41 -13.04 -11.40
N PRO A 78 -5.30 -14.13 -12.13
CA PRO A 78 -6.21 -15.27 -11.93
C PRO A 78 -6.21 -15.82 -10.51
N ASP A 79 -5.07 -15.75 -9.80
CA ASP A 79 -4.82 -16.44 -8.54
C ASP A 79 -4.90 -15.53 -7.32
N TYR A 80 -4.49 -14.26 -7.44
CA TYR A 80 -4.45 -13.34 -6.32
C TYR A 80 -4.78 -11.90 -6.70
N ILE A 81 -5.11 -11.13 -5.68
CA ILE A 81 -5.28 -9.68 -5.70
C ILE A 81 -4.25 -9.08 -4.76
N ALA A 82 -3.43 -8.16 -5.25
CA ALA A 82 -2.52 -7.37 -4.42
C ALA A 82 -3.00 -5.92 -4.36
N VAL A 83 -3.15 -5.40 -3.15
CA VAL A 83 -3.64 -4.06 -2.87
C VAL A 83 -2.95 -3.50 -1.63
N HIS A 84 -2.76 -2.17 -1.53
CA HIS A 84 -2.09 -1.62 -0.36
C HIS A 84 -2.92 -1.78 0.93
N ALA A 85 -4.13 -1.25 0.98
CA ALA A 85 -4.96 -1.30 2.19
C ALA A 85 -6.15 -2.25 2.08
N GLY A 86 -6.92 -2.18 1.01
CA GLY A 86 -8.10 -3.02 0.84
C GLY A 86 -9.01 -2.52 -0.26
N PHE A 87 -10.15 -3.16 -0.39
CA PHE A 87 -11.22 -2.77 -1.31
C PHE A 87 -12.58 -3.04 -0.69
N ARG A 88 -13.61 -2.46 -1.29
CA ARG A 88 -14.98 -2.63 -0.80
C ARG A 88 -15.52 -4.02 -1.16
N PRO A 89 -15.94 -4.85 -0.17
CA PRO A 89 -16.44 -6.21 -0.44
C PRO A 89 -17.77 -6.25 -1.19
N ASP A 90 -18.50 -5.12 -1.24
CA ASP A 90 -19.83 -5.02 -1.89
C ASP A 90 -19.77 -4.85 -3.42
N ARG A 91 -18.57 -4.85 -4.00
CA ARG A 91 -18.35 -4.64 -5.44
C ARG A 91 -17.04 -5.24 -5.93
N PRO A 92 -16.87 -5.41 -7.27
CA PRO A 92 -15.57 -5.82 -7.82
C PRO A 92 -14.43 -4.89 -7.35
N PRO A 93 -13.25 -5.42 -7.01
CA PRO A 93 -12.10 -4.64 -6.55
C PRO A 93 -11.74 -3.47 -7.46
N SER A 94 -11.82 -3.67 -8.79
CA SER A 94 -11.56 -2.65 -9.81
C SER A 94 -12.53 -1.46 -9.80
N ARG A 95 -13.66 -1.56 -9.09
CA ARG A 95 -14.62 -0.47 -8.89
C ARG A 95 -14.44 0.26 -7.55
N THR A 96 -13.41 -0.10 -6.78
CA THR A 96 -13.04 0.63 -5.57
C THR A 96 -12.21 1.85 -5.93
N GLY A 97 -12.51 3.00 -5.33
CA GLY A 97 -11.76 4.23 -5.57
C GLY A 97 -10.33 4.17 -5.01
N GLU A 98 -9.41 4.91 -5.61
CA GLU A 98 -7.98 4.95 -5.25
C GLU A 98 -7.74 5.27 -3.77
N GLU A 99 -8.57 6.12 -3.18
CA GLU A 99 -8.49 6.45 -1.77
C GLU A 99 -8.74 5.22 -0.89
N ASP A 100 -9.83 4.49 -1.16
CA ASP A 100 -10.16 3.27 -0.41
C ASP A 100 -9.06 2.20 -0.63
N LEU A 101 -8.56 2.01 -1.86
CA LEU A 101 -7.46 1.07 -2.16
C LEU A 101 -6.20 1.35 -1.34
N CYS A 102 -5.96 2.63 -0.98
CA CYS A 102 -4.80 3.05 -0.21
C CYS A 102 -5.04 3.19 1.30
N THR A 103 -6.30 3.26 1.79
CA THR A 103 -6.55 3.65 3.18
C THR A 103 -7.63 2.83 3.90
N LEU A 104 -8.37 1.97 3.17
CA LEU A 104 -9.51 1.27 3.73
C LEU A 104 -9.11 0.32 4.86
N ARG A 105 -9.78 0.45 6.01
CA ARG A 105 -9.71 -0.46 7.15
C ARG A 105 -11.05 -1.11 7.40
N THR A 106 -12.08 -0.29 7.52
CA THR A 106 -13.47 -0.69 7.67
C THR A 106 -14.27 -0.05 6.53
N TRP A 107 -15.26 -0.73 5.97
CA TRP A 107 -15.94 -0.21 4.78
C TRP A 107 -17.36 0.28 5.04
N ARG A 108 -17.95 -0.12 6.17
CA ARG A 108 -19.30 0.28 6.55
C ARG A 108 -19.36 1.66 7.17
N ASN A 109 -18.30 2.04 7.91
CA ASN A 109 -18.17 3.37 8.49
C ASN A 109 -16.77 3.93 8.18
N LYS A 110 -16.68 4.75 7.13
CA LYS A 110 -15.41 5.33 6.68
C LYS A 110 -14.74 6.28 7.68
N ALA A 111 -15.50 6.82 8.65
CA ALA A 111 -15.00 7.80 9.62
C ALA A 111 -14.29 7.13 10.80
N SER A 112 -14.45 5.83 11.00
CA SER A 112 -13.94 5.15 12.16
C SER A 112 -12.56 4.55 11.91
N ALA A 113 -11.58 5.03 12.67
CA ALA A 113 -10.32 4.34 12.91
C ALA A 113 -10.45 3.35 14.07
N ASP A 114 -11.67 3.13 14.57
CA ASP A 114 -11.93 2.28 15.72
C ASP A 114 -11.65 0.82 15.39
N ARG A 115 -10.78 0.20 16.17
CA ARG A 115 -10.45 -1.23 16.06
C ARG A 115 -11.64 -2.14 16.41
N ALA A 116 -12.69 -1.59 17.03
CA ALA A 116 -13.93 -2.31 17.34
C ALA A 116 -14.82 -2.49 16.11
N GLU A 117 -14.58 -1.72 15.03
CA GLU A 117 -15.33 -1.91 13.79
C GLU A 117 -14.79 -3.10 12.98
N ARG A 118 -15.72 -3.80 12.36
CA ARG A 118 -15.42 -4.99 11.57
C ARG A 118 -14.51 -4.64 10.39
N PRO A 119 -13.31 -5.24 10.28
CA PRO A 119 -12.40 -5.05 9.16
C PRO A 119 -13.06 -5.43 7.82
N TRP A 120 -12.69 -4.75 6.75
CA TRP A 120 -13.24 -5.02 5.41
C TRP A 120 -13.09 -6.48 4.98
N PHE A 121 -11.97 -7.10 5.34
CA PHE A 121 -11.64 -8.46 4.92
C PHE A 121 -12.48 -9.55 5.61
N GLU A 122 -13.15 -9.25 6.71
CA GLU A 122 -14.09 -10.18 7.36
C GLU A 122 -15.41 -10.30 6.56
N ASP A 123 -15.67 -9.40 5.62
CA ASP A 123 -16.82 -9.44 4.72
C ASP A 123 -16.41 -9.89 3.30
N TYR A 124 -15.14 -10.17 3.05
CA TYR A 124 -14.68 -10.67 1.75
C TYR A 124 -15.00 -12.16 1.59
N THR A 125 -15.74 -12.49 0.53
CA THR A 125 -16.20 -13.85 0.23
C THR A 125 -15.71 -14.38 -1.13
N GLY A 126 -14.77 -13.66 -1.78
CA GLY A 126 -14.22 -14.07 -3.06
C GLY A 126 -13.23 -15.24 -2.94
N ASP A 127 -13.01 -15.94 -4.05
CA ASP A 127 -12.16 -17.14 -4.09
C ASP A 127 -10.67 -16.83 -4.24
N LYS A 128 -10.32 -15.63 -4.75
CA LYS A 128 -8.92 -15.24 -4.94
C LYS A 128 -8.25 -14.91 -3.63
N LEU A 129 -6.98 -15.28 -3.49
CA LEU A 129 -6.17 -14.81 -2.38
C LEU A 129 -5.97 -13.30 -2.46
N VAL A 130 -6.28 -12.58 -1.39
CA VAL A 130 -5.98 -11.16 -1.27
C VAL A 130 -4.76 -10.95 -0.39
N VAL A 131 -3.77 -10.21 -0.92
CA VAL A 131 -2.56 -9.81 -0.17
C VAL A 131 -2.57 -8.30 0.03
N PHE A 132 -2.47 -7.86 1.27
CA PHE A 132 -2.54 -6.44 1.63
C PHE A 132 -1.55 -6.03 2.74
N GLY A 133 -1.38 -4.73 2.98
CA GLY A 133 -0.53 -4.13 4.01
C GLY A 133 -1.25 -3.07 4.85
N HIS A 134 -0.67 -1.87 4.99
CA HIS A 134 -1.26 -0.64 5.55
C HIS A 134 -1.63 -0.67 7.04
N TRP A 135 -2.10 -1.77 7.58
CA TRP A 135 -2.69 -1.80 8.92
C TRP A 135 -1.75 -2.47 9.94
N ALA A 136 -0.60 -1.85 10.17
CA ALA A 136 0.45 -2.33 11.08
C ALA A 136 -0.05 -2.72 12.49
N ALA A 137 -1.11 -2.07 12.95
CA ALA A 137 -1.69 -2.35 14.27
C ALA A 137 -2.28 -3.77 14.40
N LEU A 138 -2.58 -4.45 13.29
CA LEU A 138 -3.04 -5.84 13.29
C LEU A 138 -1.88 -6.84 13.44
N ARG A 139 -0.63 -6.39 13.23
CA ARG A 139 0.58 -7.22 13.30
C ARG A 139 0.52 -8.47 12.40
N GLY A 140 -0.06 -8.27 11.22
CA GLY A 140 -0.33 -9.34 10.25
C GLY A 140 -1.74 -9.92 10.39
N VAL A 141 -2.21 -10.49 9.28
CA VAL A 141 -3.52 -11.16 9.19
C VAL A 141 -3.35 -12.45 8.40
N VAL A 142 -3.92 -13.54 8.88
CA VAL A 142 -4.02 -14.80 8.13
C VAL A 142 -5.46 -15.29 8.19
N ARG A 143 -6.09 -15.39 7.03
CA ARG A 143 -7.42 -15.97 6.80
C ARG A 143 -7.31 -16.91 5.58
N PRO A 144 -8.27 -17.77 5.30
CA PRO A 144 -8.18 -18.73 4.20
C PRO A 144 -7.84 -18.09 2.84
N ASN A 145 -8.40 -16.91 2.54
CA ASN A 145 -8.23 -16.19 1.28
C ASN A 145 -7.77 -14.73 1.45
N VAL A 146 -7.25 -14.36 2.64
CA VAL A 146 -6.75 -13.01 2.91
C VAL A 146 -5.49 -13.07 3.77
N ILE A 147 -4.41 -12.42 3.32
CA ILE A 147 -3.15 -12.32 4.04
C ILE A 147 -2.72 -10.85 4.13
N GLY A 148 -2.61 -10.33 5.37
CA GLY A 148 -2.06 -9.02 5.66
C GLY A 148 -0.59 -9.12 6.05
N LEU A 149 0.30 -8.45 5.30
CA LEU A 149 1.76 -8.53 5.46
C LEU A 149 2.35 -7.44 6.37
N ASP A 150 1.55 -6.44 6.76
CA ASP A 150 2.06 -5.35 7.59
C ASP A 150 2.18 -5.78 9.05
N THR A 151 3.38 -6.20 9.40
CA THR A 151 3.75 -6.62 10.77
C THR A 151 4.51 -5.52 11.51
N GLY A 152 4.47 -4.28 10.99
CA GLY A 152 4.97 -3.09 11.69
C GLY A 152 6.49 -2.90 11.61
N CYS A 153 7.14 -3.27 10.50
CA CYS A 153 8.60 -3.18 10.33
C CYS A 153 9.16 -1.82 10.76
N VAL A 154 8.58 -0.72 10.29
CA VAL A 154 9.04 0.65 10.60
C VAL A 154 8.81 1.07 12.07
N TYR A 155 8.08 0.28 12.83
CA TYR A 155 7.82 0.46 14.26
C TYR A 155 8.55 -0.57 15.13
N GLY A 156 9.60 -1.19 14.59
CA GLY A 156 10.39 -2.21 15.29
C GLY A 156 9.81 -3.63 15.24
N GLY A 157 8.79 -3.86 14.39
CA GLY A 157 8.27 -5.18 14.08
C GLY A 157 9.04 -5.91 13.00
N LEU A 158 8.41 -6.84 12.31
CA LEU A 158 9.03 -7.66 11.27
C LEU A 158 8.79 -7.07 9.86
N LEU A 159 9.73 -7.30 8.96
CA LEU A 159 9.50 -7.22 7.52
C LEU A 159 9.02 -8.60 7.05
N THR A 160 7.77 -8.65 6.60
CA THR A 160 7.12 -9.91 6.25
C THR A 160 6.95 -10.03 4.74
N ALA A 161 7.28 -11.21 4.21
CA ALA A 161 7.07 -11.57 2.82
C ALA A 161 6.24 -12.85 2.73
N LEU A 162 5.44 -12.94 1.66
CA LEU A 162 4.70 -14.14 1.29
C LEU A 162 5.30 -14.68 -0.01
N GLU A 163 5.73 -15.93 0.03
CA GLU A 163 6.10 -16.67 -1.17
C GLU A 163 4.87 -17.39 -1.72
N LEU A 164 4.51 -17.08 -2.96
CA LEU A 164 3.45 -17.78 -3.67
C LEU A 164 4.08 -18.88 -4.53
N PRO A 165 3.47 -20.06 -4.63
CA PRO A 165 3.99 -21.11 -5.48
C PRO A 165 4.08 -20.65 -6.93
N SER A 166 5.23 -20.93 -7.57
CA SER A 166 5.37 -20.78 -9.02
C SER A 166 4.47 -21.82 -9.69
N ARG A 167 3.62 -21.37 -10.60
CA ARG A 167 2.87 -22.23 -11.51
C ARG A 167 3.62 -22.44 -12.80
#